data_2ec8a9eb7f84be7fef23afca381175cc
#
_entry.id   2ec8a9eb7f84be7fef23afca381175cc
#
_cell.length_a   1.000
_cell.length_b   1.000
_cell.length_c   1.000
_cell.angle_alpha   90.00
_cell.angle_beta   90.00
_cell.angle_gamma   90.00
#
_symmetry.space_group_name_H-M   'P 1'
#
loop_
_entity.id
_entity.type
_entity.pdbx_description
1 polymer ?
#
loop_
_entity_poly.entity_id
_entity_poly.type
_entity_poly.pdbx_seq_one_letter_code
_entity_poly.pdbx_strand_id
1 'polypeptide(L)'
;SHDAPDSRNYVFECDGKKIAYVTDTGYVNAKNFKYLKNLDIYLFESNHDIELLMNGPYPEWLKRRVYSDEGHLSNKMASFYLTKLIGDKTKKIVLIHLSETNNLESIAMETINNTFLDYGIDFHDIICAKQNEKTEVIEI
;
A
#
# COMPACT_ATOMS: atom_id res chain seq x y z
N SER A 1 12.32 1.89 6.24
CA SER A 1 12.92 1.08 5.20
C SER A 1 12.71 1.69 3.83
N HIS A 2 13.46 2.70 3.56
CA HIS A 2 13.58 3.43 2.29
C HIS A 2 15.00 4.00 2.25
N ASP A 3 15.52 4.37 1.10
CA ASP A 3 16.85 4.98 0.98
C ASP A 3 16.94 6.42 1.50
N ALA A 4 15.82 6.99 1.96
CA ALA A 4 15.82 8.24 2.69
C ALA A 4 16.47 8.07 4.09
N PRO A 5 17.24 9.06 4.56
CA PRO A 5 17.95 8.97 5.86
C PRO A 5 17.04 8.70 7.07
N ASP A 6 15.77 9.09 7.00
CA ASP A 6 14.80 8.93 8.09
C ASP A 6 13.38 8.69 7.52
N SER A 7 13.18 7.54 6.89
CA SER A 7 11.88 7.14 6.38
C SER A 7 10.95 6.75 7.52
N ARG A 8 9.77 7.37 7.60
CA ARG A 8 8.78 7.14 8.65
C ARG A 8 7.40 6.88 8.08
N ASN A 9 6.70 5.95 8.74
CA ASN A 9 5.27 5.74 8.55
C ASN A 9 4.53 6.21 9.80
N TYR A 10 3.24 6.55 9.66
CA TYR A 10 2.49 7.20 10.72
C TYR A 10 1.19 6.45 11.03
N VAL A 11 0.79 6.50 12.29
CA VAL A 11 -0.57 6.21 12.71
C VAL A 11 -1.14 7.47 13.34
N PHE A 12 -2.22 7.98 12.76
CA PHE A 12 -2.96 9.12 13.30
C PHE A 12 -4.13 8.60 14.13
N GLU A 13 -4.36 9.22 15.28
CA GLU A 13 -5.50 8.90 16.14
C GLU A 13 -6.28 10.16 16.47
N CYS A 14 -7.61 10.09 16.31
CA CYS A 14 -8.54 11.13 16.68
C CYS A 14 -9.87 10.49 17.10
N ASP A 15 -10.40 10.87 18.25
CA ASP A 15 -11.68 10.37 18.78
C ASP A 15 -11.81 8.83 18.76
N GLY A 16 -10.71 8.14 19.09
CA GLY A 16 -10.66 6.68 19.11
C GLY A 16 -10.60 6.00 17.75
N LYS A 17 -10.57 6.77 16.66
CA LYS A 17 -10.36 6.29 15.30
C LYS A 17 -8.89 6.38 14.92
N LYS A 18 -8.41 5.40 14.16
CA LYS A 18 -7.01 5.28 13.78
C LYS A 18 -6.83 5.11 12.28
N ILE A 19 -5.90 5.89 11.73
CA ILE A 19 -5.55 5.86 10.31
C ILE A 19 -4.07 5.53 10.19
N ALA A 20 -3.74 4.47 9.44
CA ALA A 20 -2.38 4.19 9.04
C ALA A 20 -2.02 4.97 7.78
N TYR A 21 -0.83 5.57 7.74
CA TYR A 21 -0.22 6.16 6.55
C TYR A 21 1.13 5.49 6.32
N VAL A 22 1.17 4.58 5.34
CA VAL A 22 2.34 3.74 5.02
C VAL A 22 2.73 4.00 3.58
N THR A 23 3.88 4.64 3.40
CA THR A 23 4.43 5.00 2.09
C THR A 23 5.95 5.04 2.12
N ASP A 24 6.57 5.05 0.94
CA ASP A 24 8.03 5.10 0.79
C ASP A 24 8.73 4.03 1.63
N THR A 25 8.31 2.80 1.44
CA THR A 25 8.87 1.65 2.15
C THR A 25 8.91 0.42 1.27
N GLY A 26 10.02 -0.28 1.26
CA GLY A 26 10.18 -1.54 0.53
C GLY A 26 9.63 -2.75 1.30
N TYR A 27 9.45 -2.65 2.62
CA TYR A 27 8.84 -3.68 3.45
C TYR A 27 8.21 -3.11 4.73
N VAL A 28 7.26 -3.81 5.29
CA VAL A 28 6.69 -3.48 6.62
C VAL A 28 7.32 -4.41 7.66
N ASN A 29 8.06 -3.82 8.60
CA ASN A 29 8.72 -4.59 9.66
C ASN A 29 7.68 -5.25 10.57
N ALA A 30 7.81 -6.55 10.83
CA ALA A 30 6.90 -7.32 11.68
C ALA A 30 6.73 -6.72 13.09
N LYS A 31 7.76 -6.06 13.62
CA LYS A 31 7.70 -5.34 14.90
C LYS A 31 6.64 -4.23 14.92
N ASN A 32 6.32 -3.67 13.76
CA ASN A 32 5.35 -2.60 13.61
C ASN A 32 3.91 -3.11 13.44
N PHE A 33 3.70 -4.39 13.16
CA PHE A 33 2.37 -4.96 12.95
C PHE A 33 1.43 -4.70 14.13
N LYS A 34 1.91 -4.78 15.36
CA LYS A 34 1.11 -4.50 16.56
C LYS A 34 0.50 -3.09 16.60
N TYR A 35 1.15 -2.11 15.93
CA TYR A 35 0.66 -0.74 15.85
C TYR A 35 -0.24 -0.50 14.63
N LEU A 36 -0.10 -1.34 13.59
CA LEU A 36 -0.80 -1.21 12.32
C LEU A 36 -2.01 -2.15 12.21
N LYS A 37 -2.20 -3.05 13.17
CA LYS A 37 -3.24 -4.09 13.09
C LYS A 37 -4.62 -3.55 13.48
N ASN A 38 -5.63 -3.90 12.68
CA ASN A 38 -7.05 -3.63 12.93
C ASN A 38 -7.36 -2.15 13.15
N LEU A 39 -6.84 -1.29 12.25
CA LEU A 39 -7.13 0.15 12.24
C LEU A 39 -8.35 0.45 11.36
N ASP A 40 -8.91 1.66 11.51
CA ASP A 40 -10.13 2.07 10.81
C ASP A 40 -9.87 2.33 9.32
N ILE A 41 -8.77 3.01 8.98
CA ILE A 41 -8.40 3.33 7.58
C ILE A 41 -6.92 3.01 7.35
N TYR A 42 -6.63 2.52 6.15
CA TYR A 42 -5.27 2.35 5.63
C TYR A 42 -5.06 3.21 4.40
N LEU A 43 -4.14 4.18 4.48
CA LEU A 43 -3.51 4.82 3.34
C LEU A 43 -2.21 4.05 3.11
N PHE A 44 -2.18 3.16 2.11
CA PHE A 44 -1.15 2.15 1.99
C PHE A 44 -0.52 2.16 0.61
N GLU A 45 0.81 2.24 0.56
CA GLU A 45 1.55 2.25 -0.70
C GLU A 45 1.26 0.99 -1.52
N SER A 46 0.99 1.19 -2.81
CA SER A 46 0.89 0.16 -3.83
C SER A 46 1.59 0.69 -5.09
N ASN A 47 2.92 0.72 -5.04
CA ASN A 47 3.70 1.53 -5.97
C ASN A 47 3.76 0.96 -7.38
N HIS A 48 4.09 -0.32 -7.53
CA HIS A 48 4.35 -0.90 -8.84
C HIS A 48 3.81 -2.31 -8.99
N ASP A 49 3.50 -2.64 -10.23
CA ASP A 49 3.38 -4.02 -10.68
C ASP A 49 4.78 -4.56 -11.02
N ILE A 50 5.08 -5.78 -10.58
CA ILE A 50 6.43 -6.37 -10.74
C ILE A 50 6.76 -6.59 -12.22
N GLU A 51 5.79 -7.05 -13.03
CA GLU A 51 6.02 -7.31 -14.46
C GLU A 51 6.18 -6.01 -15.24
N LEU A 52 5.37 -5.00 -14.96
CA LEU A 52 5.50 -3.68 -15.56
C LEU A 52 6.84 -3.04 -15.20
N LEU A 53 7.30 -3.17 -13.97
CA LEU A 53 8.60 -2.66 -13.55
C LEU A 53 9.74 -3.38 -14.29
N MET A 54 9.74 -4.71 -14.32
CA MET A 54 10.83 -5.51 -14.92
C MET A 54 10.91 -5.34 -16.44
N ASN A 55 9.77 -5.22 -17.11
CA ASN A 55 9.68 -5.03 -18.57
C ASN A 55 9.63 -3.55 -18.98
N GLY A 56 9.56 -2.64 -18.03
CA GLY A 56 9.43 -1.20 -18.25
C GLY A 56 10.73 -0.50 -18.63
N PRO A 57 10.67 0.82 -18.89
CA PRO A 57 11.76 1.60 -19.46
C PRO A 57 12.86 1.98 -18.46
N TYR A 58 12.69 1.69 -17.16
CA TYR A 58 13.70 2.03 -16.17
C TYR A 58 15.01 1.27 -16.40
N PRO A 59 16.18 1.90 -16.21
CA PRO A 59 17.46 1.20 -16.25
C PRO A 59 17.55 0.17 -15.11
N GLU A 60 18.34 -0.88 -15.31
CA GLU A 60 18.41 -2.03 -14.39
C GLU A 60 18.76 -1.65 -12.94
N TRP A 61 19.64 -0.67 -12.74
CA TRP A 61 19.97 -0.20 -11.38
C TRP A 61 18.78 0.42 -10.67
N LEU A 62 17.90 1.14 -11.42
CA LEU A 62 16.71 1.75 -10.86
C LEU A 62 15.61 0.71 -10.56
N LYS A 63 15.43 -0.29 -11.45
CA LYS A 63 14.53 -1.41 -11.20
C LYS A 63 14.91 -2.13 -9.92
N ARG A 64 16.19 -2.45 -9.74
CA ARG A 64 16.69 -3.10 -8.51
C ARG A 64 16.44 -2.25 -7.28
N ARG A 65 16.67 -0.95 -7.35
CA ARG A 65 16.41 -0.03 -6.24
C ARG A 65 14.92 0.01 -5.87
N VAL A 66 14.04 0.18 -6.85
CA VAL A 66 12.57 0.22 -6.63
C VAL A 66 12.07 -1.08 -5.99
N TYR A 67 12.57 -2.21 -6.44
CA TYR A 67 12.16 -3.54 -5.97
C TYR A 67 12.78 -3.96 -4.64
N SER A 68 13.81 -3.27 -4.17
CA SER A 68 14.53 -3.61 -2.94
C SER A 68 13.74 -3.27 -1.67
N ASP A 69 14.21 -3.79 -0.53
CA ASP A 69 13.69 -3.45 0.80
C ASP A 69 13.83 -1.95 1.14
N GLU A 70 14.69 -1.22 0.44
CA GLU A 70 14.89 0.22 0.54
C GLU A 70 14.11 1.01 -0.53
N GLY A 71 13.35 0.32 -1.36
CA GLY A 71 12.54 0.90 -2.42
C GLY A 71 11.08 1.12 -2.02
N HIS A 72 10.18 0.49 -2.78
CA HIS A 72 8.74 0.66 -2.66
C HIS A 72 8.00 -0.67 -2.60
N LEU A 73 6.83 -0.68 -1.98
CA LEU A 73 5.96 -1.86 -1.98
C LEU A 73 5.36 -2.09 -3.37
N SER A 74 5.52 -3.31 -3.88
CA SER A 74 4.74 -3.75 -5.04
C SER A 74 3.27 -3.93 -4.69
N ASN A 75 2.38 -3.94 -5.70
CA ASN A 75 0.96 -4.25 -5.51
C ASN A 75 0.77 -5.57 -4.76
N LYS A 76 1.57 -6.59 -5.10
CA LYS A 76 1.52 -7.91 -4.48
C LYS A 76 1.90 -7.88 -3.02
N MET A 77 2.99 -7.19 -2.65
CA MET A 77 3.43 -7.08 -1.26
C MET A 77 2.49 -6.24 -0.43
N ALA A 78 2.01 -5.12 -0.97
CA ALA A 78 1.00 -4.29 -0.31
C ALA A 78 -0.26 -5.09 0.03
N SER A 79 -0.79 -5.80 -0.96
CA SER A 79 -1.96 -6.66 -0.79
C SER A 79 -1.74 -7.74 0.27
N PHE A 80 -0.58 -8.40 0.24
CA PHE A 80 -0.21 -9.42 1.22
C PHE A 80 -0.16 -8.84 2.65
N TYR A 81 0.50 -7.69 2.86
CA TYR A 81 0.52 -7.07 4.19
C TYR A 81 -0.87 -6.69 4.67
N LEU A 82 -1.72 -6.14 3.80
CA LEU A 82 -3.08 -5.78 4.14
C LEU A 82 -3.90 -6.99 4.59
N THR A 83 -3.69 -8.19 4.03
CA THR A 83 -4.35 -9.42 4.54
C THR A 83 -4.03 -9.72 6.00
N LYS A 84 -2.89 -9.25 6.52
CA LYS A 84 -2.44 -9.47 7.91
C LYS A 84 -2.82 -8.32 8.84
N LEU A 85 -3.11 -7.15 8.28
CA LEU A 85 -3.32 -5.92 9.04
C LEU A 85 -4.78 -5.58 9.26
N ILE A 86 -5.64 -5.75 8.24
CA ILE A 86 -7.05 -5.42 8.35
C ILE A 86 -7.78 -6.33 9.34
N GLY A 87 -8.87 -5.83 9.88
CA GLY A 87 -9.73 -6.54 10.83
C GLY A 87 -11.11 -5.93 10.93
N ASP A 88 -11.85 -6.29 11.95
CA ASP A 88 -13.28 -5.91 12.13
C ASP A 88 -13.52 -4.39 12.20
N LYS A 89 -12.52 -3.61 12.61
CA LYS A 89 -12.60 -2.15 12.66
C LYS A 89 -12.37 -1.48 11.30
N THR A 90 -11.74 -2.19 10.38
CA THR A 90 -11.33 -1.60 9.10
C THR A 90 -12.55 -1.20 8.27
N LYS A 91 -12.60 0.06 7.88
CA LYS A 91 -13.68 0.66 7.09
C LYS A 91 -13.28 0.93 5.65
N LYS A 92 -12.02 1.31 5.43
CA LYS A 92 -11.55 1.69 4.10
C LYS A 92 -10.06 1.44 3.89
N ILE A 93 -9.71 1.06 2.68
CA ILE A 93 -8.34 1.01 2.19
C ILE A 93 -8.22 1.98 1.02
N VAL A 94 -7.20 2.83 1.07
CA VAL A 94 -6.82 3.72 -0.02
C VAL A 94 -5.42 3.31 -0.46
N LEU A 95 -5.30 2.77 -1.66
CA LEU A 95 -4.01 2.50 -2.27
C LEU A 95 -3.42 3.82 -2.75
N ILE A 96 -2.22 4.13 -2.30
CA ILE A 96 -1.54 5.40 -2.54
C ILE A 96 -0.18 5.19 -3.22
N HIS A 97 0.40 6.27 -3.71
CA HIS A 97 1.76 6.31 -4.27
C HIS A 97 1.97 5.34 -5.45
N LEU A 98 0.96 5.21 -6.32
CA LEU A 98 1.06 4.40 -7.53
C LEU A 98 2.03 5.05 -8.52
N SER A 99 2.95 4.26 -9.07
CA SER A 99 3.87 4.70 -10.12
C SER A 99 3.11 4.98 -11.42
N GLU A 100 3.31 6.14 -12.01
CA GLU A 100 2.73 6.48 -13.33
C GLU A 100 3.33 5.64 -14.48
N THR A 101 4.56 5.12 -14.30
CA THR A 101 5.29 4.36 -15.32
C THR A 101 5.12 2.86 -15.14
N ASN A 102 5.12 2.37 -13.91
CA ASN A 102 5.22 0.94 -13.59
C ASN A 102 3.97 0.40 -12.91
N ASN A 103 2.84 1.11 -13.00
CA ASN A 103 1.57 0.67 -12.42
C ASN A 103 0.38 1.18 -13.24
N LEU A 104 -0.78 0.58 -12.99
CA LEU A 104 -2.09 1.05 -13.41
C LEU A 104 -3.07 0.83 -12.25
N GLU A 105 -4.00 1.74 -12.07
CA GLU A 105 -5.06 1.63 -11.06
C GLU A 105 -5.82 0.30 -11.18
N SER A 106 -6.16 -0.12 -12.41
CA SER A 106 -6.82 -1.39 -12.68
C SER A 106 -6.01 -2.61 -12.22
N ILE A 107 -4.69 -2.59 -12.41
CA ILE A 107 -3.79 -3.68 -12.00
C ILE A 107 -3.65 -3.71 -10.47
N ALA A 108 -3.49 -2.56 -9.84
CA ALA A 108 -3.43 -2.49 -8.38
C ALA A 108 -4.71 -3.02 -7.72
N MET A 109 -5.88 -2.60 -8.25
CA MET A 109 -7.18 -3.08 -7.77
C MET A 109 -7.40 -4.57 -8.02
N GLU A 110 -7.05 -5.07 -9.20
CA GLU A 110 -7.13 -6.50 -9.51
C GLU A 110 -6.25 -7.33 -8.58
N THR A 111 -5.01 -6.87 -8.34
CA THR A 111 -4.05 -7.57 -7.48
C THR A 111 -4.57 -7.69 -6.04
N ILE A 112 -5.09 -6.61 -5.45
CA ILE A 112 -5.60 -6.67 -4.08
C ILE A 112 -6.87 -7.52 -3.97
N ASN A 113 -7.79 -7.39 -4.92
CA ASN A 113 -9.02 -8.18 -4.92
C ASN A 113 -8.74 -9.67 -5.06
N ASN A 114 -7.84 -10.08 -5.97
CA ASN A 114 -7.43 -11.47 -6.14
C ASN A 114 -6.71 -11.99 -4.88
N THR A 115 -5.83 -11.20 -4.27
CA THR A 115 -5.15 -11.57 -3.04
C THR A 115 -6.15 -11.77 -1.90
N PHE A 116 -7.11 -10.87 -1.74
CA PHE A 116 -8.14 -11.00 -0.70
C PHE A 116 -9.01 -12.23 -0.93
N LEU A 117 -9.39 -12.50 -2.18
CA LEU A 117 -10.13 -13.71 -2.54
C LEU A 117 -9.36 -14.98 -2.16
N ASP A 118 -8.06 -15.05 -2.49
CA ASP A 118 -7.19 -16.19 -2.18
C ASP A 118 -7.05 -16.43 -0.67
N TYR A 119 -7.13 -15.38 0.13
CA TYR A 119 -7.06 -15.45 1.59
C TYR A 119 -8.44 -15.53 2.27
N GLY A 120 -9.53 -15.62 1.51
CA GLY A 120 -10.89 -15.70 2.03
C GLY A 120 -11.35 -14.44 2.76
N ILE A 121 -10.85 -13.28 2.35
CA ILE A 121 -11.18 -11.97 2.93
C ILE A 121 -12.29 -11.33 2.11
N ASP A 122 -13.43 -11.06 2.77
CA ASP A 122 -14.56 -10.34 2.20
C ASP A 122 -14.51 -8.86 2.59
N PHE A 123 -13.69 -8.08 1.86
CA PHE A 123 -13.54 -6.64 2.07
C PHE A 123 -13.44 -5.93 0.72
N HIS A 124 -14.33 -4.95 0.48
CA HIS A 124 -14.51 -4.34 -0.85
C HIS A 124 -14.37 -2.81 -0.87
N ASP A 125 -14.32 -2.14 0.29
CA ASP A 125 -14.19 -0.68 0.33
C ASP A 125 -12.73 -0.24 0.11
N ILE A 126 -12.30 -0.39 -1.13
CA ILE A 126 -10.93 -0.14 -1.60
C ILE A 126 -10.98 0.86 -2.74
N ILE A 127 -10.16 1.89 -2.68
CA ILE A 127 -9.96 2.85 -3.77
C ILE A 127 -8.48 3.09 -4.03
N CYS A 128 -8.15 3.60 -5.21
CA CYS A 128 -6.83 4.14 -5.52
C CYS A 128 -6.86 5.66 -5.47
N ALA A 129 -5.89 6.27 -4.80
CA ALA A 129 -5.66 7.71 -4.89
C ALA A 129 -4.89 8.03 -6.17
N LYS A 130 -5.34 9.02 -6.91
CA LYS A 130 -4.66 9.52 -8.10
C LYS A 130 -3.69 10.64 -7.74
N GLN A 131 -2.64 10.80 -8.51
CA GLN A 131 -1.60 11.78 -8.24
C GLN A 131 -2.12 13.24 -8.34
N ASN A 132 -2.98 13.53 -9.30
CA ASN A 132 -3.40 14.88 -9.64
C ASN A 132 -4.88 15.17 -9.33
N GLU A 133 -5.57 14.25 -8.63
CA GLU A 133 -6.98 14.40 -8.28
C GLU A 133 -7.20 14.19 -6.78
N LYS A 134 -8.13 14.93 -6.22
CA LYS A 134 -8.57 14.69 -4.84
C LYS A 134 -9.43 13.43 -4.79
N THR A 135 -9.25 12.64 -3.74
CA THR A 135 -10.21 11.60 -3.39
C THR A 135 -11.50 12.22 -2.85
N GLU A 136 -12.57 11.45 -2.80
CA GLU A 136 -13.76 11.83 -2.04
C GLU A 136 -13.41 12.02 -0.56
N VAL A 137 -14.24 12.79 0.14
CA VAL A 137 -14.13 12.91 1.60
C VAL A 137 -14.49 11.56 2.22
N ILE A 138 -13.60 11.04 3.05
CA ILE A 138 -13.79 9.78 3.76
C ILE A 138 -14.20 10.11 5.19
N GLU A 139 -15.41 9.77 5.55
CA GLU A 139 -15.94 9.92 6.92
C GLU A 139 -15.82 8.58 7.66
N ILE A 140 -15.41 8.63 8.94
CA ILE A 140 -15.24 7.47 9.82
C ILE A 140 -15.89 7.63 11.19
#